data_6987d6b840a4df9dde49d894cf609797
#
_entry.id   6987d6b840a4df9dde49d894cf609797
#
_cell.length_a   1.000
_cell.length_b   1.000
_cell.length_c   1.000
_cell.angle_alpha   90.00
_cell.angle_beta   90.00
_cell.angle_gamma   90.00
#
_symmetry.space_group_name_H-M   'P 1'
#
loop_
_entity.id
_entity.type
_entity.pdbx_description
1 polymer ?
#
loop_
_entity_poly.entity_id
_entity_poly.type
_entity_poly.pdbx_seq_one_letter_code
_entity_poly.pdbx_strand_id
1 'polypeptide(L)'
;MNNIDAQKALERSYVSSIENAEYDEALKLAEMLCLLDPNNPEYSHKIAYVYLKELKWEEAIEAELKTLELDAQYIPALDLLAHAYGGIDNWERSGFYGNLALELKDKAIPVPTQEMVPAPAPKNGKRIIAFSLFGNNSKYVEPAILNTQVSPMLFPGWVCRFYVDDSVSSEAIQRLKNNGAEVVYVTSPVNKWPGAMWRFLAINDPEAEYVIFRDADSVVSHREAEAVAEWIESGRSLHTMRDS
;
A
#
# COMPACT_ATOMS: atom_id res chain seq x y z
N MET A 1 -31.44 17.18 19.59
CA MET A 1 -30.39 16.37 18.99
C MET A 1 -29.17 16.56 19.88
N ASN A 2 -28.56 15.49 20.40
CA ASN A 2 -27.41 15.60 21.27
C ASN A 2 -26.22 16.10 20.43
N ASN A 3 -25.30 16.89 20.99
CA ASN A 3 -24.15 17.46 20.27
C ASN A 3 -23.31 16.36 19.56
N ILE A 4 -23.20 15.19 20.18
CA ILE A 4 -22.51 13.99 19.65
C ILE A 4 -23.21 13.45 18.36
N ASP A 5 -24.55 13.48 18.34
CA ASP A 5 -25.29 12.98 17.16
C ASP A 5 -25.16 13.92 15.97
N ALA A 6 -25.11 15.23 16.22
CA ALA A 6 -24.86 16.24 15.20
C ALA A 6 -23.44 16.12 14.61
N GLN A 7 -22.45 15.96 15.46
CA GLN A 7 -21.05 15.76 15.06
C GLN A 7 -20.87 14.52 14.17
N LYS A 8 -21.40 13.38 14.58
CA LYS A 8 -21.37 12.14 13.78
C LYS A 8 -22.10 12.27 12.44
N ALA A 9 -23.16 13.08 12.41
CA ALA A 9 -23.88 13.35 11.15
C ALA A 9 -22.99 14.16 10.18
N LEU A 10 -22.31 15.21 10.69
CA LEU A 10 -21.38 16.01 9.88
C LEU A 10 -20.21 15.19 9.37
N GLU A 11 -19.62 14.31 10.20
CA GLU A 11 -18.54 13.42 9.79
C GLU A 11 -18.97 12.47 8.65
N ARG A 12 -20.16 11.88 8.73
CA ARG A 12 -20.70 11.03 7.67
C ARG A 12 -20.95 11.82 6.37
N SER A 13 -21.51 13.02 6.50
CA SER A 13 -21.72 13.89 5.34
C SER A 13 -20.39 14.28 4.68
N TYR A 14 -19.38 14.61 5.48
CA TYR A 14 -18.03 14.89 4.98
C TYR A 14 -17.47 13.72 4.17
N VAL A 15 -17.53 12.50 4.71
CA VAL A 15 -17.05 11.29 4.00
C VAL A 15 -17.79 11.11 2.69
N SER A 16 -19.13 11.25 2.69
CA SER A 16 -19.95 11.13 1.48
C SER A 16 -19.58 12.19 0.43
N SER A 17 -19.36 13.44 0.85
CA SER A 17 -18.96 14.53 -0.07
C SER A 17 -17.57 14.27 -0.68
N ILE A 18 -16.61 13.70 0.09
CA ILE A 18 -15.30 13.30 -0.43
C ILE A 18 -15.44 12.16 -1.47
N GLU A 19 -16.26 11.15 -1.18
CA GLU A 19 -16.47 10.01 -2.08
C GLU A 19 -17.13 10.44 -3.40
N ASN A 20 -18.01 11.46 -3.35
CA ASN A 20 -18.70 12.02 -4.51
C ASN A 20 -17.89 13.14 -5.22
N ALA A 21 -16.67 13.45 -4.75
CA ALA A 21 -15.85 14.56 -5.23
C ALA A 21 -16.54 15.96 -5.12
N GLU A 22 -17.43 16.14 -4.15
CA GLU A 22 -18.11 17.39 -3.83
C GLU A 22 -17.25 18.23 -2.87
N TYR A 23 -16.07 18.68 -3.34
CA TYR A 23 -15.03 19.25 -2.49
C TYR A 23 -15.42 20.56 -1.80
N ASP A 24 -16.20 21.43 -2.46
CA ASP A 24 -16.71 22.67 -1.85
C ASP A 24 -17.63 22.38 -0.64
N GLU A 25 -18.42 21.33 -0.72
CA GLU A 25 -19.30 20.93 0.39
C GLU A 25 -18.48 20.21 1.49
N ALA A 26 -17.54 19.37 1.12
CA ALA A 26 -16.64 18.73 2.07
C ALA A 26 -15.86 19.76 2.87
N LEU A 27 -15.38 20.84 2.24
CA LEU A 27 -14.65 21.92 2.93
C LEU A 27 -15.52 22.61 3.98
N LYS A 28 -16.76 22.99 3.63
CA LYS A 28 -17.71 23.59 4.58
C LYS A 28 -17.99 22.68 5.77
N LEU A 29 -18.18 21.39 5.51
CA LEU A 29 -18.43 20.40 6.56
C LEU A 29 -17.21 20.24 7.49
N ALA A 30 -16.00 20.24 6.94
CA ALA A 30 -14.76 20.21 7.72
C ALA A 30 -14.59 21.48 8.58
N GLU A 31 -14.89 22.66 8.02
CA GLU A 31 -14.90 23.94 8.76
C GLU A 31 -15.92 23.92 9.91
N MET A 32 -17.12 23.39 9.67
CA MET A 32 -18.12 23.23 10.72
C MET A 32 -17.65 22.29 11.84
N LEU A 33 -16.94 21.22 11.52
CA LEU A 33 -16.36 20.31 12.51
C LEU A 33 -15.28 21.03 13.33
N CYS A 34 -14.42 21.84 12.70
CA CYS A 34 -13.42 22.66 13.39
C CYS A 34 -14.07 23.71 14.33
N LEU A 35 -15.23 24.27 13.96
CA LEU A 35 -15.97 25.19 14.84
C LEU A 35 -16.56 24.46 16.07
N LEU A 36 -16.90 23.18 15.94
CA LEU A 36 -17.41 22.38 17.06
C LEU A 36 -16.32 21.98 18.05
N ASP A 37 -15.14 21.67 17.55
CA ASP A 37 -13.96 21.33 18.35
C ASP A 37 -12.68 21.86 17.67
N PRO A 38 -12.29 23.10 17.98
CA PRO A 38 -11.15 23.76 17.37
C PRO A 38 -9.77 23.13 17.72
N ASN A 39 -9.72 22.32 18.77
CA ASN A 39 -8.49 21.70 19.24
C ASN A 39 -8.33 20.25 18.73
N ASN A 40 -9.24 19.78 17.91
CA ASN A 40 -9.16 18.43 17.36
C ASN A 40 -8.32 18.42 16.07
N PRO A 41 -7.12 17.80 16.07
CA PRO A 41 -6.26 17.79 14.91
C PRO A 41 -6.88 17.03 13.72
N GLU A 42 -7.76 16.04 13.97
CA GLU A 42 -8.45 15.32 12.91
C GLU A 42 -9.34 16.25 12.05
N TYR A 43 -9.98 17.26 12.67
CA TYR A 43 -10.85 18.18 11.94
C TYR A 43 -10.06 19.18 11.11
N SER A 44 -8.97 19.71 11.66
CA SER A 44 -8.03 20.55 10.89
C SER A 44 -7.43 19.79 9.71
N HIS A 45 -7.03 18.54 9.91
CA HIS A 45 -6.56 17.64 8.87
C HIS A 45 -7.60 17.41 7.75
N LYS A 46 -8.89 17.31 8.06
CA LYS A 46 -9.95 17.16 7.04
C LYS A 46 -9.97 18.32 6.04
N ILE A 47 -9.69 19.55 6.48
CA ILE A 47 -9.57 20.71 5.59
C ILE A 47 -8.40 20.53 4.63
N ALA A 48 -7.23 20.19 5.15
CA ALA A 48 -6.03 19.94 4.34
C ALA A 48 -6.22 18.80 3.34
N TYR A 49 -6.93 17.75 3.75
CA TYR A 49 -7.24 16.63 2.88
C TYR A 49 -8.13 17.02 1.69
N VAL A 50 -9.08 17.95 1.88
CA VAL A 50 -9.87 18.50 0.78
C VAL A 50 -8.96 19.23 -0.21
N TYR A 51 -8.09 20.12 0.26
CA TYR A 51 -7.15 20.83 -0.61
C TYR A 51 -6.22 19.86 -1.37
N LEU A 52 -5.74 18.79 -0.72
CA LEU A 52 -4.98 17.75 -1.38
C LEU A 52 -5.75 17.12 -2.54
N LYS A 53 -7.04 16.82 -2.36
CA LYS A 53 -7.90 16.23 -3.40
C LYS A 53 -8.11 17.16 -4.59
N GLU A 54 -8.08 18.46 -4.35
CA GLU A 54 -8.16 19.49 -5.40
C GLU A 54 -6.80 19.83 -6.00
N LEU A 55 -5.71 19.16 -5.59
CA LEU A 55 -4.32 19.45 -5.98
C LEU A 55 -3.87 20.88 -5.64
N LYS A 56 -4.47 21.46 -4.60
CA LYS A 56 -4.11 22.78 -4.03
C LYS A 56 -3.02 22.54 -2.97
N TRP A 57 -1.79 22.32 -3.46
CA TRP A 57 -0.69 21.83 -2.63
C TRP A 57 -0.29 22.79 -1.54
N GLU A 58 -0.17 24.10 -1.84
CA GLU A 58 0.23 25.12 -0.91
C GLU A 58 -0.80 25.30 0.20
N GLU A 59 -2.09 25.33 -0.13
CA GLU A 59 -3.19 25.42 0.84
C GLU A 59 -3.24 24.17 1.72
N ALA A 60 -2.99 23.00 1.15
CA ALA A 60 -2.90 21.74 1.92
C ALA A 60 -1.74 21.79 2.92
N ILE A 61 -0.58 22.26 2.50
CA ILE A 61 0.60 22.45 3.37
C ILE A 61 0.29 23.42 4.52
N GLU A 62 -0.29 24.58 4.21
CA GLU A 62 -0.62 25.58 5.23
C GLU A 62 -1.61 25.04 6.27
N ALA A 63 -2.64 24.31 5.81
CA ALA A 63 -3.63 23.72 6.70
C ALA A 63 -3.03 22.62 7.59
N GLU A 64 -2.13 21.78 7.04
CA GLU A 64 -1.49 20.73 7.83
C GLU A 64 -0.45 21.23 8.82
N LEU A 65 0.27 22.31 8.50
CA LEU A 65 1.16 22.94 9.46
C LEU A 65 0.37 23.43 10.69
N LYS A 66 -0.84 23.97 10.50
CA LYS A 66 -1.76 24.32 11.61
C LYS A 66 -2.22 23.07 12.38
N THR A 67 -2.45 21.95 11.69
CA THR A 67 -2.78 20.68 12.34
C THR A 67 -1.64 20.21 13.26
N LEU A 68 -0.38 20.34 12.82
CA LEU A 68 0.79 20.00 13.64
C LEU A 68 1.03 20.95 14.80
N GLU A 69 0.50 22.18 14.78
CA GLU A 69 0.48 23.07 15.95
C GLU A 69 -0.44 22.52 17.07
N LEU A 70 -1.49 21.80 16.70
CA LEU A 70 -2.40 21.12 17.64
C LEU A 70 -1.82 19.80 18.16
N ASP A 71 -1.24 19.00 17.27
CA ASP A 71 -0.57 17.74 17.60
C ASP A 71 0.64 17.52 16.69
N ALA A 72 1.83 17.78 17.19
CA ALA A 72 3.09 17.64 16.44
C ALA A 72 3.41 16.19 16.01
N GLN A 73 2.73 15.20 16.58
CA GLN A 73 2.90 13.77 16.26
C GLN A 73 1.70 13.18 15.50
N TYR A 74 0.80 14.02 14.99
CA TYR A 74 -0.36 13.56 14.22
C TYR A 74 0.09 12.98 12.89
N ILE A 75 0.25 11.66 12.84
CA ILE A 75 0.81 10.92 11.71
C ILE A 75 0.10 11.22 10.37
N PRO A 76 -1.26 11.30 10.30
CA PRO A 76 -1.91 11.64 9.03
C PRO A 76 -1.49 12.99 8.44
N ALA A 77 -1.22 14.00 9.30
CA ALA A 77 -0.72 15.31 8.84
C ALA A 77 0.69 15.21 8.27
N LEU A 78 1.57 14.43 8.90
CA LEU A 78 2.93 14.22 8.42
C LEU A 78 2.95 13.49 7.06
N ASP A 79 2.09 12.46 6.88
CA ASP A 79 1.94 11.76 5.61
C ASP A 79 1.42 12.70 4.50
N LEU A 80 0.43 13.54 4.82
CA LEU A 80 -0.12 14.48 3.85
C LEU A 80 0.89 15.57 3.47
N LEU A 81 1.65 16.09 4.44
CA LEU A 81 2.74 17.05 4.17
C LEU A 81 3.80 16.43 3.25
N ALA A 82 4.21 15.18 3.49
CA ALA A 82 5.14 14.50 2.61
C ALA A 82 4.60 14.45 1.17
N HIS A 83 3.33 14.13 1.01
CA HIS A 83 2.67 14.08 -0.29
C HIS A 83 2.58 15.48 -0.94
N ALA A 84 2.11 16.49 -0.20
CA ALA A 84 1.89 17.83 -0.72
C ALA A 84 3.22 18.52 -1.10
N TYR A 85 4.29 18.35 -0.30
CA TYR A 85 5.62 18.84 -0.67
C TYR A 85 6.18 18.12 -1.90
N GLY A 86 5.90 16.82 -2.08
CA GLY A 86 6.20 16.11 -3.32
C GLY A 86 5.45 16.67 -4.53
N GLY A 87 4.19 17.10 -4.34
CA GLY A 87 3.37 17.73 -5.37
C GLY A 87 3.90 19.06 -5.91
N ILE A 88 4.72 19.75 -5.11
CA ILE A 88 5.43 21.00 -5.51
C ILE A 88 6.94 20.78 -5.75
N ASP A 89 7.36 19.52 -5.98
CA ASP A 89 8.76 19.13 -6.22
C ASP A 89 9.75 19.49 -5.09
N ASN A 90 9.27 19.74 -3.87
CA ASN A 90 10.11 19.95 -2.71
C ASN A 90 10.47 18.63 -2.02
N TRP A 91 11.35 17.87 -2.66
CA TRP A 91 11.74 16.51 -2.23
C TRP A 91 12.44 16.46 -0.88
N GLU A 92 13.15 17.54 -0.49
CA GLU A 92 13.79 17.63 0.81
C GLU A 92 12.75 17.61 1.95
N ARG A 93 11.72 18.47 1.85
CA ARG A 93 10.65 18.51 2.85
C ARG A 93 9.73 17.29 2.77
N SER A 94 9.46 16.81 1.57
CA SER A 94 8.72 15.56 1.36
C SER A 94 9.39 14.41 2.11
N GLY A 95 10.70 14.21 1.92
CA GLY A 95 11.47 13.18 2.63
C GLY A 95 11.53 13.40 4.14
N PHE A 96 11.68 14.66 4.59
CA PHE A 96 11.69 14.98 6.03
C PHE A 96 10.40 14.55 6.73
N TYR A 97 9.23 14.95 6.22
CA TYR A 97 7.93 14.62 6.82
C TYR A 97 7.60 13.13 6.68
N GLY A 98 7.93 12.51 5.53
CA GLY A 98 7.76 11.09 5.31
C GLY A 98 8.57 10.24 6.29
N ASN A 99 9.84 10.56 6.52
CA ASN A 99 10.68 9.88 7.49
C ASN A 99 10.14 10.03 8.92
N LEU A 100 9.71 11.24 9.30
CA LEU A 100 9.13 11.47 10.61
C LEU A 100 7.85 10.65 10.84
N ALA A 101 6.97 10.56 9.82
CA ALA A 101 5.78 9.72 9.88
C ALA A 101 6.15 8.23 10.04
N LEU A 102 7.15 7.74 9.30
CA LEU A 102 7.63 6.36 9.40
C LEU A 102 8.20 6.05 10.79
N GLU A 103 9.02 6.94 11.34
CA GLU A 103 9.57 6.76 12.69
C GLU A 103 8.48 6.66 13.77
N LEU A 104 7.44 7.49 13.67
CA LEU A 104 6.32 7.43 14.61
C LEU A 104 5.49 6.15 14.44
N LYS A 105 5.25 5.72 13.19
CA LYS A 105 4.58 4.44 12.90
C LYS A 105 5.39 3.26 13.45
N ASP A 106 6.69 3.24 13.24
CA ASP A 106 7.56 2.17 13.75
C ASP A 106 7.57 2.11 15.28
N LYS A 107 7.58 3.27 15.96
CA LYS A 107 7.47 3.33 17.43
C LYS A 107 6.13 2.83 17.98
N ALA A 108 5.06 2.97 17.20
CA ALA A 108 3.72 2.50 17.58
C ALA A 108 3.54 0.98 17.42
N ILE A 109 4.41 0.32 16.66
CA ILE A 109 4.35 -1.13 16.44
C ILE A 109 5.05 -1.83 17.62
N PRO A 110 4.34 -2.68 18.41
CA PRO A 110 4.99 -3.44 19.47
C PRO A 110 6.04 -4.39 18.87
N VAL A 111 7.26 -4.31 19.36
CA VAL A 111 8.31 -5.27 19.00
C VAL A 111 7.87 -6.66 19.47
N PRO A 112 7.85 -7.68 18.58
CA PRO A 112 7.52 -9.04 18.99
C PRO A 112 8.46 -9.49 20.11
N THR A 113 7.89 -9.92 21.22
CA THR A 113 8.68 -10.45 22.38
C THR A 113 9.24 -11.84 22.10
N GLN A 114 8.81 -12.48 21.03
CA GLN A 114 9.24 -13.80 20.64
C GLN A 114 10.12 -13.70 19.39
N GLU A 115 11.36 -14.16 19.51
CA GLU A 115 12.25 -14.29 18.35
C GLU A 115 11.60 -15.25 17.35
N MET A 116 11.22 -14.72 16.18
CA MET A 116 10.74 -15.57 15.09
C MET A 116 11.95 -16.29 14.52
N VAL A 117 12.13 -17.55 14.90
CA VAL A 117 13.10 -18.43 14.23
C VAL A 117 12.42 -18.93 12.95
N PRO A 118 12.88 -18.51 11.77
CA PRO A 118 12.32 -19.00 10.52
C PRO A 118 12.52 -20.51 10.43
N ALA A 119 11.53 -21.22 9.92
CA ALA A 119 11.74 -22.61 9.54
C ALA A 119 12.88 -22.68 8.50
N PRO A 120 13.76 -23.69 8.59
CA PRO A 120 14.83 -23.83 7.62
C PRO A 120 14.23 -24.04 6.22
N ALA A 121 14.57 -23.11 5.31
CA ALA A 121 14.15 -23.22 3.91
C ALA A 121 14.86 -24.40 3.24
N PRO A 122 14.22 -25.09 2.29
CA PRO A 122 14.86 -26.16 1.53
C PRO A 122 16.00 -25.58 0.70
N LYS A 123 17.18 -26.21 0.78
CA LYS A 123 18.33 -25.84 -0.06
C LYS A 123 18.00 -26.22 -1.52
N ASN A 124 18.26 -25.30 -2.45
CA ASN A 124 17.93 -25.42 -3.87
C ASN A 124 16.41 -25.61 -4.13
N GLY A 125 15.59 -24.98 -3.29
CA GLY A 125 14.14 -24.92 -3.46
C GLY A 125 13.71 -23.96 -4.56
N LYS A 126 12.39 -23.84 -4.73
CA LYS A 126 11.77 -22.89 -5.67
C LYS A 126 11.98 -21.44 -5.20
N ARG A 127 12.28 -20.57 -6.14
CA ARG A 127 12.29 -19.12 -5.95
C ARG A 127 11.05 -18.53 -6.61
N ILE A 128 10.17 -17.93 -5.83
CA ILE A 128 8.81 -17.59 -6.24
C ILE A 128 8.61 -16.08 -6.15
N ILE A 129 8.11 -15.46 -7.22
CA ILE A 129 7.53 -14.12 -7.20
C ILE A 129 6.02 -14.30 -7.18
N ALA A 130 5.40 -14.03 -6.03
CA ALA A 130 4.01 -14.32 -5.76
C ALA A 130 3.13 -13.09 -5.97
N PHE A 131 2.09 -13.25 -6.76
CA PHE A 131 1.11 -12.22 -7.10
C PHE A 131 -0.30 -12.69 -6.73
N SER A 132 -1.16 -11.74 -6.36
CA SER A 132 -2.61 -11.93 -6.39
C SER A 132 -3.17 -11.28 -7.64
N LEU A 133 -4.03 -11.99 -8.38
CA LEU A 133 -4.74 -11.43 -9.52
C LEU A 133 -6.22 -11.81 -9.46
N PHE A 134 -7.10 -10.82 -9.47
CA PHE A 134 -8.54 -10.98 -9.43
C PHE A 134 -9.22 -9.89 -10.28
N GLY A 135 -10.39 -10.19 -10.79
CA GLY A 135 -11.06 -9.33 -11.76
C GLY A 135 -10.39 -9.37 -13.14
N ASN A 136 -10.92 -8.60 -14.07
CA ASN A 136 -10.48 -8.58 -15.46
C ASN A 136 -10.10 -7.18 -15.96
N ASN A 137 -9.74 -6.29 -15.02
CA ASN A 137 -9.30 -4.93 -15.36
C ASN A 137 -7.89 -4.97 -15.97
N SER A 138 -7.73 -4.39 -17.16
CA SER A 138 -6.45 -4.33 -17.88
C SER A 138 -5.33 -3.67 -17.09
N LYS A 139 -5.65 -2.74 -16.18
CA LYS A 139 -4.69 -2.10 -15.27
C LYS A 139 -3.89 -3.12 -14.45
N TYR A 140 -4.49 -4.27 -14.11
CA TYR A 140 -3.86 -5.35 -13.35
C TYR A 140 -3.42 -6.52 -14.23
N VAL A 141 -4.23 -6.87 -15.24
CA VAL A 141 -3.97 -8.03 -16.11
C VAL A 141 -2.74 -7.81 -16.99
N GLU A 142 -2.61 -6.65 -17.63
CA GLU A 142 -1.50 -6.42 -18.55
C GLU A 142 -0.13 -6.32 -17.83
N PRO A 143 0.02 -5.60 -16.70
CA PRO A 143 1.27 -5.64 -15.94
C PRO A 143 1.57 -7.04 -15.38
N ALA A 144 0.55 -7.82 -14.97
CA ALA A 144 0.75 -9.20 -14.53
C ALA A 144 1.40 -10.06 -15.64
N ILE A 145 0.89 -9.93 -16.87
CA ILE A 145 1.46 -10.64 -18.03
C ILE A 145 2.88 -10.13 -18.35
N LEU A 146 3.09 -8.80 -18.30
CA LEU A 146 4.41 -8.20 -18.52
C LEU A 146 5.43 -8.69 -17.48
N ASN A 147 5.02 -8.86 -16.22
CA ASN A 147 5.88 -9.44 -15.19
C ASN A 147 6.41 -10.83 -15.60
N THR A 148 5.57 -11.68 -16.19
CA THR A 148 6.01 -13.01 -16.65
C THR A 148 7.03 -12.96 -17.80
N GLN A 149 6.99 -11.91 -18.61
CA GLN A 149 7.91 -11.71 -19.73
C GLN A 149 9.26 -11.12 -19.28
N VAL A 150 9.23 -10.22 -18.30
CA VAL A 150 10.42 -9.49 -17.82
C VAL A 150 11.18 -10.29 -16.76
N SER A 151 10.47 -11.00 -15.88
CA SER A 151 11.09 -11.74 -14.76
C SER A 151 12.19 -12.70 -15.16
N PRO A 152 12.14 -13.47 -16.26
CA PRO A 152 13.24 -14.37 -16.61
C PRO A 152 14.60 -13.67 -16.83
N MET A 153 14.58 -12.40 -17.24
CA MET A 153 15.79 -11.61 -17.42
C MET A 153 16.30 -11.01 -16.12
N LEU A 154 15.40 -10.50 -15.28
CA LEU A 154 15.74 -9.80 -14.04
C LEU A 154 15.95 -10.74 -12.86
N PHE A 155 15.23 -11.84 -12.84
CA PHE A 155 15.23 -12.83 -11.78
C PHE A 155 15.45 -14.25 -12.36
N PRO A 156 16.65 -14.54 -12.88
CA PRO A 156 16.93 -15.85 -13.47
C PRO A 156 16.74 -16.97 -12.44
N GLY A 157 15.97 -17.99 -12.82
CA GLY A 157 15.65 -19.12 -11.95
C GLY A 157 14.48 -18.89 -10.98
N TRP A 158 13.82 -17.73 -11.05
CA TRP A 158 12.57 -17.47 -10.33
C TRP A 158 11.37 -17.77 -11.20
N VAL A 159 10.24 -18.15 -10.55
CA VAL A 159 8.95 -18.38 -11.20
C VAL A 159 7.91 -17.38 -10.72
N CYS A 160 7.20 -16.74 -11.65
CA CYS A 160 6.02 -15.96 -11.31
C CYS A 160 4.87 -16.91 -10.96
N ARG A 161 4.28 -16.75 -9.78
CA ARG A 161 3.11 -17.51 -9.34
C ARG A 161 1.95 -16.59 -9.07
N PHE A 162 0.83 -16.82 -9.74
CA PHE A 162 -0.40 -16.04 -9.61
C PHE A 162 -1.46 -16.82 -8.85
N TYR A 163 -1.92 -16.25 -7.75
CA TYR A 163 -3.09 -16.73 -7.01
C TYR A 163 -4.32 -16.02 -7.57
N VAL A 164 -5.25 -16.79 -8.14
CA VAL A 164 -6.39 -16.28 -8.91
C VAL A 164 -7.71 -16.89 -8.45
N ASP A 165 -8.83 -16.23 -8.81
CA ASP A 165 -10.17 -16.79 -8.73
C ASP A 165 -10.86 -16.83 -10.11
N ASP A 166 -12.14 -17.21 -10.13
CA ASP A 166 -12.92 -17.33 -11.35
C ASP A 166 -13.25 -15.99 -12.04
N SER A 167 -12.92 -14.85 -11.42
CA SER A 167 -13.14 -13.52 -12.00
C SER A 167 -12.07 -13.14 -13.05
N VAL A 168 -10.95 -13.86 -13.11
CA VAL A 168 -9.91 -13.67 -14.12
C VAL A 168 -10.26 -14.44 -15.39
N SER A 169 -10.20 -13.75 -16.54
CA SER A 169 -10.56 -14.38 -17.81
C SER A 169 -9.65 -15.58 -18.18
N SER A 170 -10.23 -16.58 -18.85
CA SER A 170 -9.48 -17.73 -19.35
C SER A 170 -8.36 -17.34 -20.32
N GLU A 171 -8.54 -16.25 -21.08
CA GLU A 171 -7.53 -15.71 -21.97
C GLU A 171 -6.32 -15.18 -21.18
N ALA A 172 -6.55 -14.39 -20.14
CA ALA A 172 -5.49 -13.88 -19.26
C ALA A 172 -4.72 -15.03 -18.60
N ILE A 173 -5.44 -16.03 -18.07
CA ILE A 173 -4.84 -17.23 -17.49
C ILE A 173 -3.97 -17.98 -18.51
N GLN A 174 -4.44 -18.12 -19.74
CA GLN A 174 -3.67 -18.80 -20.78
C GLN A 174 -2.41 -18.02 -21.17
N ARG A 175 -2.48 -16.69 -21.24
CA ARG A 175 -1.32 -15.81 -21.50
C ARG A 175 -0.26 -15.93 -20.40
N LEU A 176 -0.67 -15.95 -19.13
CA LEU A 176 0.23 -16.16 -17.99
C LEU A 176 0.94 -17.52 -18.10
N LYS A 177 0.19 -18.60 -18.32
CA LYS A 177 0.74 -19.96 -18.46
C LYS A 177 1.66 -20.12 -19.66
N ASN A 178 1.33 -19.51 -20.80
CA ASN A 178 2.17 -19.54 -22.01
C ASN A 178 3.54 -18.89 -21.79
N ASN A 179 3.62 -17.93 -20.85
CA ASN A 179 4.87 -17.28 -20.45
C ASN A 179 5.58 -18.02 -19.28
N GLY A 180 5.15 -19.22 -18.92
CA GLY A 180 5.79 -20.05 -17.89
C GLY A 180 5.39 -19.74 -16.45
N ALA A 181 4.33 -18.96 -16.23
CA ALA A 181 3.85 -18.69 -14.87
C ALA A 181 3.09 -19.91 -14.29
N GLU A 182 3.25 -20.10 -12.99
CA GLU A 182 2.39 -20.96 -12.20
C GLU A 182 1.08 -20.23 -11.87
N VAL A 183 -0.07 -20.90 -12.07
CA VAL A 183 -1.37 -20.33 -11.73
C VAL A 183 -2.07 -21.26 -10.72
N VAL A 184 -2.39 -20.69 -9.55
CA VAL A 184 -3.04 -21.39 -8.44
C VAL A 184 -4.43 -20.80 -8.21
N TYR A 185 -5.46 -21.63 -8.38
CA TYR A 185 -6.83 -21.20 -8.07
C TYR A 185 -7.07 -21.21 -6.57
N VAL A 186 -7.55 -20.09 -6.05
CA VAL A 186 -7.86 -19.93 -4.63
C VAL A 186 -9.27 -20.46 -4.37
N THR A 187 -9.37 -21.41 -3.44
CA THR A 187 -10.63 -22.06 -3.09
C THR A 187 -11.05 -21.72 -1.65
N SER A 188 -12.28 -22.09 -1.28
CA SER A 188 -12.81 -21.91 0.07
C SER A 188 -11.95 -22.68 1.11
N PRO A 189 -11.69 -22.12 2.31
CA PRO A 189 -12.22 -20.85 2.81
C PRO A 189 -11.40 -19.60 2.43
N VAL A 190 -10.24 -19.75 1.78
CA VAL A 190 -9.28 -18.69 1.52
C VAL A 190 -9.79 -17.65 0.51
N ASN A 191 -10.65 -18.06 -0.42
CA ASN A 191 -11.28 -17.14 -1.38
C ASN A 191 -12.20 -16.10 -0.72
N LYS A 192 -12.50 -16.25 0.58
CA LYS A 192 -13.23 -15.25 1.39
C LYS A 192 -12.31 -14.15 1.95
N TRP A 193 -10.99 -14.33 1.87
CA TRP A 193 -10.03 -13.31 2.27
C TRP A 193 -9.97 -12.21 1.22
N PRO A 194 -9.55 -10.99 1.60
CA PRO A 194 -9.27 -9.97 0.60
C PRO A 194 -8.31 -10.48 -0.47
N GLY A 195 -8.64 -10.29 -1.74
CA GLY A 195 -7.88 -10.84 -2.86
C GLY A 195 -6.39 -10.52 -2.81
N ALA A 196 -6.02 -9.31 -2.38
CA ALA A 196 -4.63 -8.90 -2.20
C ALA A 196 -3.83 -9.79 -1.22
N MET A 197 -4.50 -10.53 -0.34
CA MET A 197 -3.84 -11.41 0.65
C MET A 197 -3.46 -12.79 0.10
N TRP A 198 -3.99 -13.19 -1.04
CA TRP A 198 -3.77 -14.56 -1.55
C TRP A 198 -2.31 -14.86 -1.89
N ARG A 199 -1.54 -13.85 -2.33
CA ARG A 199 -0.11 -14.02 -2.63
C ARG A 199 0.71 -14.55 -1.45
N PHE A 200 0.29 -14.24 -0.21
CA PHE A 200 0.97 -14.71 0.99
C PHE A 200 0.85 -16.24 1.22
N LEU A 201 -0.06 -16.92 0.50
CA LEU A 201 -0.13 -18.39 0.52
C LEU A 201 1.15 -19.06 0.03
N ALA A 202 1.99 -18.35 -0.74
CA ALA A 202 3.27 -18.87 -1.20
C ALA A 202 4.24 -19.22 -0.05
N ILE A 203 4.08 -18.62 1.13
CA ILE A 203 4.86 -18.98 2.34
C ILE A 203 4.63 -20.43 2.76
N ASN A 204 3.44 -20.97 2.48
CA ASN A 204 3.08 -22.33 2.90
C ASN A 204 3.59 -23.40 1.92
N ASP A 205 4.25 -23.03 0.82
CA ASP A 205 4.84 -23.99 -0.10
C ASP A 205 6.11 -24.61 0.50
N PRO A 206 6.12 -25.90 0.83
CA PRO A 206 7.28 -26.55 1.45
C PRO A 206 8.49 -26.65 0.50
N GLU A 207 8.30 -26.42 -0.80
CA GLU A 207 9.38 -26.40 -1.79
C GLU A 207 9.96 -25.00 -2.01
N ALA A 208 9.37 -23.95 -1.41
CA ALA A 208 9.84 -22.59 -1.56
C ALA A 208 11.12 -22.33 -0.75
N GLU A 209 12.19 -21.91 -1.42
CA GLU A 209 13.43 -21.43 -0.79
C GLU A 209 13.33 -19.93 -0.49
N TYR A 210 12.88 -19.15 -1.48
CA TYR A 210 12.67 -17.72 -1.37
C TYR A 210 11.33 -17.33 -1.97
N VAL A 211 10.65 -16.39 -1.33
CA VAL A 211 9.38 -15.85 -1.82
C VAL A 211 9.43 -14.32 -1.80
N ILE A 212 9.07 -13.70 -2.91
CA ILE A 212 8.85 -12.25 -3.05
C ILE A 212 7.36 -12.02 -3.24
N PHE A 213 6.78 -11.05 -2.54
CA PHE A 213 5.38 -10.66 -2.66
C PHE A 213 5.27 -9.36 -3.44
N ARG A 214 4.47 -9.38 -4.53
CA ARG A 214 4.31 -8.22 -5.40
C ARG A 214 2.83 -7.94 -5.70
N ASP A 215 2.54 -6.68 -5.96
CA ASP A 215 1.26 -6.27 -6.54
C ASP A 215 1.26 -6.52 -8.05
N ALA A 216 0.10 -6.91 -8.60
CA ALA A 216 -0.01 -7.30 -10.00
C ALA A 216 0.09 -6.10 -10.97
N ASP A 217 -0.23 -4.88 -10.50
CA ASP A 217 -0.19 -3.64 -11.28
C ASP A 217 1.21 -2.99 -11.35
N SER A 218 2.18 -3.58 -10.69
CA SER A 218 3.56 -3.09 -10.63
C SER A 218 4.51 -4.06 -11.31
N VAL A 219 5.31 -3.58 -12.26
CA VAL A 219 6.27 -4.40 -13.01
C VAL A 219 7.61 -4.41 -12.28
N VAL A 220 8.20 -5.61 -12.16
CA VAL A 220 9.52 -5.80 -11.53
C VAL A 220 10.61 -5.02 -12.26
N SER A 221 11.62 -4.56 -11.51
CA SER A 221 12.66 -3.66 -12.00
C SER A 221 14.06 -4.17 -11.65
N HIS A 222 15.09 -3.60 -12.30
CA HIS A 222 16.51 -3.86 -11.97
C HIS A 222 16.82 -3.51 -10.51
N ARG A 223 16.30 -2.38 -10.00
CA ARG A 223 16.48 -1.97 -8.60
C ARG A 223 16.01 -3.06 -7.62
N GLU A 224 14.88 -3.69 -7.93
CA GLU A 224 14.36 -4.78 -7.09
C GLU A 224 15.20 -6.04 -7.20
N ALA A 225 15.70 -6.37 -8.41
CA ALA A 225 16.56 -7.52 -8.60
C ALA A 225 17.89 -7.37 -7.82
N GLU A 226 18.46 -6.17 -7.81
CA GLU A 226 19.66 -5.84 -7.02
C GLU A 226 19.39 -5.96 -5.52
N ALA A 227 18.28 -5.39 -5.03
CA ALA A 227 17.88 -5.47 -3.62
C ALA A 227 17.62 -6.91 -3.15
N VAL A 228 17.04 -7.75 -4.02
CA VAL A 228 16.82 -9.17 -3.74
C VAL A 228 18.14 -9.95 -3.72
N ALA A 229 19.07 -9.65 -4.61
CA ALA A 229 20.40 -10.25 -4.60
C ALA A 229 21.14 -9.92 -3.31
N GLU A 230 21.14 -8.65 -2.87
CA GLU A 230 21.72 -8.22 -1.60
C GLU A 230 21.05 -8.90 -0.40
N TRP A 231 19.72 -9.03 -0.43
CA TRP A 231 19.01 -9.77 0.63
C TRP A 231 19.47 -11.23 0.72
N ILE A 232 19.57 -11.93 -0.40
CA ILE A 232 20.02 -13.33 -0.43
C ILE A 232 21.47 -13.45 0.12
N GLU A 233 22.37 -12.56 -0.31
CA GLU A 233 23.76 -12.53 0.18
C GLU A 233 23.86 -12.24 1.68
N SER A 234 22.96 -11.40 2.20
CA SER A 234 22.94 -11.04 3.62
C SER A 234 22.57 -12.22 4.54
N GLY A 235 21.96 -13.27 3.99
CA GLY A 235 21.45 -14.42 4.75
C GLY A 235 20.31 -14.08 5.71
N ARG A 236 19.72 -12.89 5.62
CA ARG A 236 18.58 -12.47 6.46
C ARG A 236 17.30 -13.13 6.02
N SER A 237 16.46 -13.46 6.99
CA SER A 237 15.18 -14.15 6.75
C SER A 237 14.13 -13.29 6.10
N LEU A 238 14.20 -11.96 6.27
CA LEU A 238 13.21 -11.00 5.77
C LEU A 238 13.91 -9.77 5.21
N HIS A 239 13.38 -9.25 4.13
CA HIS A 239 13.71 -7.96 3.55
C HIS A 239 12.45 -7.23 3.13
N THR A 240 12.38 -5.93 3.36
CA THR A 240 11.30 -5.07 2.86
C THR A 240 11.91 -3.91 2.08
N MET A 241 11.40 -3.68 0.87
CA MET A 241 11.70 -2.44 0.14
C MET A 241 10.64 -1.41 0.50
N ARG A 242 11.08 -0.21 0.84
CA ARG A 242 10.20 0.94 1.05
C ARG A 242 10.57 2.00 0.02
N ASP A 243 9.58 2.56 -0.63
CA ASP A 243 9.72 3.78 -1.38
C ASP A 243 9.45 4.93 -0.41
N SER A 244 10.45 5.76 -0.19
CA SER A 244 10.36 6.98 0.64
C SER A 244 9.82 8.13 -0.18
#